data_d7af0b9fc15c187c0bad368373e9a082
#
_entry.id   d7af0b9fc15c187c0bad368373e9a082
#
_cell.length_a   1.000
_cell.length_b   1.000
_cell.length_c   1.000
_cell.angle_alpha   90.00
_cell.angle_beta   90.00
_cell.angle_gamma   90.00
#
_symmetry.space_group_name_H-M   'P 1'
#
loop_
_entity.id
_entity.type
_entity.pdbx_description
1 polymer ?
#
loop_
_entity_poly.entity_id
_entity_poly.type
_entity_poly.pdbx_seq_one_letter_code
_entity_poly.pdbx_strand_id
1 'polypeptide(L)'
;MSHLLQQPLLPPITSLSPAQRRVLGTMIEKALTVPESYPLTLKALTTGCNQKSARYPLTNYHEDEVEDTLNRLREMGLAAVVHTELGRTERFRHYVRKRFSNLSEPQVAILGELLLRGRQPIGDLRSRAVRMAPDGSLDTLEQLRAELVGLAAMKLVQSDGPFEMRGIEIDHNLYQPKEAKRMTLRPIDSDESAGDPESDLPVGAPAAGAAAAPATAQPAMALPADLVARVAALETACVALQAENRELHEAVAKLREAVEYLRKILGG
;
A
#
# COMPACT_ATOMS: atom_id res chain seq x y z
N MET A 1 33.15 -7.30 -25.37
CA MET A 1 31.91 -6.86 -26.03
C MET A 1 30.74 -7.29 -25.15
N SER A 2 30.37 -6.46 -24.16
CA SER A 2 29.29 -6.77 -23.24
C SER A 2 28.02 -6.06 -23.71
N HIS A 3 27.16 -6.79 -24.42
CA HIS A 3 25.79 -6.36 -24.65
C HIS A 3 25.06 -6.38 -23.29
N LEU A 4 25.16 -5.27 -22.56
CA LEU A 4 24.19 -4.97 -21.52
C LEU A 4 22.85 -4.74 -22.24
N LEU A 5 22.05 -5.80 -22.33
CA LEU A 5 20.68 -5.76 -22.76
C LEU A 5 19.95 -4.75 -21.86
N GLN A 6 19.75 -3.53 -22.37
CA GLN A 6 18.80 -2.59 -21.78
C GLN A 6 17.44 -3.28 -21.85
N GLN A 7 17.01 -3.85 -20.72
CA GLN A 7 15.63 -4.30 -20.60
C GLN A 7 14.73 -3.09 -20.84
N PRO A 8 13.78 -3.17 -21.76
CA PRO A 8 12.87 -2.07 -22.01
C PRO A 8 12.20 -1.70 -20.67
N LEU A 9 12.24 -0.42 -20.32
CA LEU A 9 11.57 0.10 -19.14
C LEU A 9 10.07 -0.16 -19.32
N LEU A 10 9.56 -1.15 -18.60
CA LEU A 10 8.13 -1.44 -18.60
C LEU A 10 7.35 -0.21 -18.10
N PRO A 11 6.22 0.13 -18.72
CA PRO A 11 5.43 1.29 -18.32
C PRO A 11 4.99 1.20 -16.87
N PRO A 12 4.80 2.33 -16.16
CA PRO A 12 4.35 2.32 -14.77
C PRO A 12 2.98 1.63 -14.65
N ILE A 13 2.81 0.86 -13.57
CA ILE A 13 1.54 0.19 -13.27
C ILE A 13 0.66 1.16 -12.52
N THR A 14 -0.41 1.59 -13.15
CA THR A 14 -1.39 2.53 -12.56
C THR A 14 -2.71 1.87 -12.22
N SER A 15 -2.99 0.70 -12.78
CA SER A 15 -4.24 -0.04 -12.50
C SER A 15 -4.10 -1.53 -12.77
N LEU A 16 -4.94 -2.31 -12.11
CA LEU A 16 -5.07 -3.76 -12.25
C LEU A 16 -6.55 -4.12 -12.37
N SER A 17 -6.87 -5.10 -13.22
CA SER A 17 -8.23 -5.64 -13.28
C SER A 17 -8.59 -6.40 -11.99
N PRO A 18 -9.89 -6.66 -11.72
CA PRO A 18 -10.30 -7.46 -10.55
C PRO A 18 -9.60 -8.82 -10.47
N ALA A 19 -9.48 -9.53 -11.59
CA ALA A 19 -8.80 -10.81 -11.66
C ALA A 19 -7.28 -10.66 -11.38
N GLN A 20 -6.63 -9.64 -11.96
CA GLN A 20 -5.21 -9.37 -11.70
C GLN A 20 -4.95 -9.07 -10.22
N ARG A 21 -5.80 -8.27 -9.57
CA ARG A 21 -5.69 -8.00 -8.13
C ARG A 21 -5.83 -9.28 -7.31
N ARG A 22 -6.82 -10.12 -7.63
CA ARG A 22 -7.04 -11.39 -6.94
C ARG A 22 -5.87 -12.34 -7.10
N VAL A 23 -5.41 -12.58 -8.33
CA VAL A 23 -4.30 -13.49 -8.63
C VAL A 23 -3.02 -12.99 -7.95
N LEU A 24 -2.69 -11.70 -8.11
CA LEU A 24 -1.49 -11.12 -7.52
C LEU A 24 -1.52 -11.13 -5.99
N GLY A 25 -2.64 -10.73 -5.37
CA GLY A 25 -2.83 -10.77 -3.93
C GLY A 25 -2.69 -12.20 -3.37
N THR A 26 -3.23 -13.21 -4.08
CA THR A 26 -3.08 -14.62 -3.71
C THR A 26 -1.62 -15.06 -3.79
N MET A 27 -0.90 -14.68 -4.83
CA MET A 27 0.54 -15.00 -4.95
C MET A 27 1.35 -14.38 -3.82
N ILE A 28 1.07 -13.12 -3.45
CA ILE A 28 1.70 -12.42 -2.33
C ILE A 28 1.41 -13.16 -1.01
N GLU A 29 0.14 -13.39 -0.72
CA GLU A 29 -0.27 -14.10 0.51
C GLU A 29 0.45 -15.43 0.64
N LYS A 30 0.43 -16.26 -0.41
CA LYS A 30 1.05 -17.60 -0.35
C LYS A 30 2.57 -17.55 -0.27
N ALA A 31 3.22 -16.58 -0.88
CA ALA A 31 4.65 -16.36 -0.75
C ALA A 31 5.08 -16.05 0.70
N LEU A 32 4.22 -15.33 1.44
CA LEU A 32 4.50 -14.89 2.80
C LEU A 32 4.02 -15.87 3.87
N THR A 33 2.92 -16.61 3.61
CA THR A 33 2.32 -17.51 4.62
C THR A 33 2.64 -18.98 4.46
N VAL A 34 3.02 -19.43 3.26
CA VAL A 34 3.30 -20.84 2.94
C VAL A 34 4.51 -20.95 2.00
N PRO A 35 5.67 -20.41 2.39
CA PRO A 35 6.85 -20.29 1.52
C PRO A 35 7.35 -21.66 1.01
N GLU A 36 7.14 -22.73 1.74
CA GLU A 36 7.50 -24.10 1.35
C GLU A 36 6.71 -24.60 0.13
N SER A 37 5.50 -24.08 -0.09
CA SER A 37 4.65 -24.41 -1.25
C SER A 37 4.81 -23.42 -2.40
N TYR A 38 5.63 -22.37 -2.22
CA TYR A 38 5.87 -21.34 -3.21
C TYR A 38 7.19 -21.56 -3.98
N PRO A 39 7.25 -21.38 -5.28
CA PRO A 39 6.27 -20.88 -6.25
C PRO A 39 5.08 -21.81 -6.51
N LEU A 40 3.91 -21.24 -6.86
CA LEU A 40 2.64 -21.97 -6.98
C LEU A 40 2.44 -22.58 -8.37
N THR A 41 1.80 -23.76 -8.42
CA THR A 41 1.25 -24.30 -9.67
C THR A 41 -0.04 -23.53 -10.04
N LEU A 42 -0.48 -23.61 -11.30
CA LEU A 42 -1.75 -23.00 -11.76
C LEU A 42 -2.92 -23.48 -10.89
N LYS A 43 -3.06 -24.77 -10.69
CA LYS A 43 -4.11 -25.38 -9.85
C LYS A 43 -4.10 -24.85 -8.42
N ALA A 44 -2.93 -24.77 -7.77
CA ALA A 44 -2.81 -24.25 -6.41
C ALA A 44 -3.20 -22.77 -6.34
N LEU A 45 -2.82 -21.99 -7.35
CA LEU A 45 -3.16 -20.56 -7.45
C LEU A 45 -4.66 -20.37 -7.66
N THR A 46 -5.30 -21.14 -8.56
CA THR A 46 -6.74 -21.09 -8.79
C THR A 46 -7.52 -21.44 -7.52
N THR A 47 -7.12 -22.51 -6.83
CA THR A 47 -7.68 -22.86 -5.51
C THR A 47 -7.53 -21.72 -4.51
N GLY A 48 -6.34 -21.08 -4.46
CA GLY A 48 -6.08 -19.93 -3.60
C GLY A 48 -6.92 -18.70 -3.94
N CYS A 49 -7.18 -18.42 -5.21
CA CYS A 49 -8.04 -17.33 -5.65
C CYS A 49 -9.50 -17.52 -5.21
N ASN A 50 -9.98 -18.75 -5.22
CA ASN A 50 -11.38 -19.12 -4.95
C ASN A 50 -11.63 -19.48 -3.47
N GLN A 51 -10.68 -19.25 -2.56
CA GLN A 51 -10.89 -19.48 -1.14
C GLN A 51 -12.11 -18.71 -0.62
N LYS A 52 -12.91 -19.34 0.25
CA LYS A 52 -14.10 -18.74 0.86
C LYS A 52 -13.78 -17.78 2.00
N SER A 53 -12.56 -17.82 2.52
CA SER A 53 -12.07 -16.95 3.60
C SER A 53 -10.98 -16.01 3.08
N ALA A 54 -10.80 -14.88 3.75
CA ALA A 54 -9.77 -13.89 3.41
C ALA A 54 -9.85 -13.33 1.98
N ARG A 55 -11.05 -13.32 1.37
CA ARG A 55 -11.31 -12.84 0.01
C ARG A 55 -12.59 -12.00 -0.02
N TYR A 56 -12.52 -10.84 -0.69
CA TYR A 56 -13.69 -10.04 -0.98
C TYR A 56 -13.55 -9.33 -2.34
N PRO A 57 -14.56 -9.42 -3.22
CA PRO A 57 -15.70 -10.34 -3.19
C PRO A 57 -15.26 -11.80 -3.33
N LEU A 58 -16.13 -12.77 -3.06
CA LEU A 58 -15.88 -14.16 -3.39
C LEU A 58 -15.87 -14.36 -4.91
N THR A 59 -15.00 -15.23 -5.38
CA THR A 59 -14.85 -15.54 -6.82
C THR A 59 -14.88 -17.03 -7.06
N ASN A 60 -15.15 -17.41 -8.29
CA ASN A 60 -15.11 -18.80 -8.76
C ASN A 60 -14.43 -18.84 -10.14
N TYR A 61 -13.14 -18.49 -10.18
CA TYR A 61 -12.37 -18.50 -11.42
C TYR A 61 -12.08 -19.93 -11.86
N HIS A 62 -12.11 -20.15 -13.18
CA HIS A 62 -11.58 -21.35 -13.81
C HIS A 62 -10.07 -21.24 -14.01
N GLU A 63 -9.39 -22.37 -14.23
CA GLU A 63 -7.92 -22.38 -14.43
C GLU A 63 -7.53 -21.54 -15.64
N ASP A 64 -8.26 -21.60 -16.73
CA ASP A 64 -8.03 -20.82 -17.96
C ASP A 64 -8.05 -19.30 -17.69
N GLU A 65 -9.02 -18.82 -16.89
CA GLU A 65 -9.11 -17.40 -16.52
C GLU A 65 -7.93 -16.96 -15.67
N VAL A 66 -7.46 -17.82 -14.79
CA VAL A 66 -6.26 -17.55 -13.95
C VAL A 66 -5.01 -17.56 -14.81
N GLU A 67 -4.89 -18.49 -15.77
CA GLU A 67 -3.77 -18.57 -16.69
C GLU A 67 -3.68 -17.33 -17.59
N ASP A 68 -4.79 -16.91 -18.20
CA ASP A 68 -4.87 -15.67 -18.97
C ASP A 68 -4.46 -14.45 -18.14
N THR A 69 -4.90 -14.41 -16.89
CA THR A 69 -4.55 -13.34 -15.95
C THR A 69 -3.07 -13.36 -15.61
N LEU A 70 -2.49 -14.54 -15.38
CA LEU A 70 -1.05 -14.71 -15.16
C LEU A 70 -0.24 -14.24 -16.35
N ASN A 71 -0.65 -14.56 -17.57
CA ASN A 71 0.04 -14.12 -18.78
C ASN A 71 0.09 -12.59 -18.86
N ARG A 72 -1.02 -11.91 -18.58
CA ARG A 72 -1.07 -10.44 -18.51
C ARG A 72 -0.18 -9.87 -17.38
N LEU A 73 -0.16 -10.51 -16.20
CA LEU A 73 0.73 -10.10 -15.11
C LEU A 73 2.22 -10.30 -15.48
N ARG A 74 2.54 -11.32 -16.27
CA ARG A 74 3.90 -11.55 -16.80
C ARG A 74 4.32 -10.45 -17.77
N GLU A 75 3.45 -10.07 -18.70
CA GLU A 75 3.67 -8.93 -19.61
C GLU A 75 3.93 -7.62 -18.84
N MET A 76 3.26 -7.44 -17.71
CA MET A 76 3.45 -6.29 -16.82
C MET A 76 4.71 -6.40 -15.94
N GLY A 77 5.43 -7.52 -15.96
CA GLY A 77 6.60 -7.77 -15.11
C GLY A 77 6.26 -8.02 -13.63
N LEU A 78 5.00 -8.34 -13.32
CA LEU A 78 4.52 -8.63 -11.97
C LEU A 78 4.60 -10.11 -11.60
N ALA A 79 4.69 -11.00 -12.58
CA ALA A 79 4.83 -12.44 -12.38
C ALA A 79 5.81 -13.04 -13.39
N ALA A 80 6.32 -14.22 -13.09
CA ALA A 80 7.07 -15.05 -14.03
C ALA A 80 6.86 -16.53 -13.76
N VAL A 81 7.10 -17.33 -14.80
CA VAL A 81 7.22 -18.79 -14.69
C VAL A 81 8.60 -19.14 -14.12
N VAL A 82 8.63 -20.09 -13.23
CA VAL A 82 9.85 -20.68 -12.67
C VAL A 82 9.81 -22.18 -12.96
N HIS A 83 10.83 -22.64 -13.65
CA HIS A 83 11.05 -24.07 -13.86
C HIS A 83 11.89 -24.62 -12.71
N THR A 84 11.40 -25.67 -12.06
CA THR A 84 12.17 -26.39 -11.03
C THR A 84 12.95 -27.53 -11.69
N GLU A 85 14.19 -27.75 -11.28
CA GLU A 85 15.10 -28.73 -11.89
C GLU A 85 14.54 -30.16 -11.95
N LEU A 86 13.61 -30.51 -11.08
CA LEU A 86 13.00 -31.82 -10.97
C LEU A 86 11.55 -31.89 -11.45
N GLY A 87 10.94 -30.79 -11.87
CA GLY A 87 9.51 -30.73 -12.15
C GLY A 87 9.17 -30.34 -13.58
N ARG A 88 8.33 -31.14 -14.26
CA ARG A 88 7.74 -30.79 -15.57
C ARG A 88 6.61 -29.75 -15.47
N THR A 89 6.16 -29.44 -14.26
CA THR A 89 5.02 -28.55 -14.02
C THR A 89 5.50 -27.12 -13.84
N GLU A 90 4.95 -26.21 -14.60
CA GLU A 90 5.19 -24.77 -14.47
C GLU A 90 4.75 -24.29 -13.09
N ARG A 91 5.55 -23.42 -12.50
CA ARG A 91 5.27 -22.74 -11.25
C ARG A 91 5.39 -21.25 -11.45
N PHE A 92 4.60 -20.48 -10.72
CA PHE A 92 4.46 -19.03 -10.88
C PHE A 92 4.92 -18.31 -9.62
N ARG A 93 5.67 -17.22 -9.84
CA ARG A 93 6.24 -16.37 -8.79
C ARG A 93 5.94 -14.92 -9.09
N HIS A 94 5.60 -14.11 -8.06
CA HIS A 94 5.44 -12.67 -8.22
C HIS A 94 6.77 -11.90 -8.07
N TYR A 95 6.81 -10.69 -8.65
CA TYR A 95 7.93 -9.76 -8.58
C TYR A 95 7.50 -8.35 -8.09
N VAL A 96 6.50 -8.29 -7.24
CA VAL A 96 5.88 -7.06 -6.74
C VAL A 96 6.91 -6.11 -6.13
N ARG A 97 7.77 -6.58 -5.23
CA ARG A 97 8.82 -5.75 -4.60
C ARG A 97 9.68 -5.02 -5.64
N LYS A 98 10.19 -5.77 -6.60
CA LYS A 98 11.08 -5.24 -7.64
C LYS A 98 10.33 -4.32 -8.60
N ARG A 99 9.08 -4.64 -8.90
CA ARG A 99 8.29 -3.92 -9.89
C ARG A 99 7.74 -2.59 -9.38
N PHE A 100 7.48 -2.47 -8.08
CA PHE A 100 7.02 -1.27 -7.40
C PHE A 100 8.14 -0.62 -6.56
N SER A 101 9.31 -0.38 -7.15
CA SER A 101 10.39 0.39 -6.52
C SER A 101 10.89 -0.16 -5.17
N ASN A 102 11.11 -1.48 -5.09
CA ASN A 102 11.69 -2.15 -3.93
C ASN A 102 10.89 -2.00 -2.62
N LEU A 103 9.60 -2.31 -2.67
CA LEU A 103 8.75 -2.35 -1.48
C LEU A 103 9.40 -3.13 -0.33
N SER A 104 9.23 -2.65 0.91
CA SER A 104 9.56 -3.42 2.12
C SER A 104 8.66 -4.66 2.24
N GLU A 105 9.05 -5.64 3.03
CA GLU A 105 8.21 -6.83 3.25
C GLU A 105 6.87 -6.48 3.92
N PRO A 106 6.81 -5.62 4.95
CA PRO A 106 5.55 -5.14 5.48
C PRO A 106 4.67 -4.44 4.45
N GLN A 107 5.25 -3.63 3.55
CA GLN A 107 4.50 -2.99 2.47
C GLN A 107 3.89 -3.99 1.50
N VAL A 108 4.62 -5.06 1.18
CA VAL A 108 4.10 -6.16 0.34
C VAL A 108 2.94 -6.86 1.04
N ALA A 109 3.03 -7.11 2.35
CA ALA A 109 1.97 -7.73 3.14
C ALA A 109 0.70 -6.86 3.16
N ILE A 110 0.85 -5.55 3.43
CA ILE A 110 -0.24 -4.57 3.40
C ILE A 110 -0.91 -4.54 2.02
N LEU A 111 -0.12 -4.42 0.97
CA LEU A 111 -0.65 -4.39 -0.40
C LEU A 111 -1.36 -5.71 -0.75
N GLY A 112 -0.80 -6.85 -0.38
CA GLY A 112 -1.40 -8.17 -0.58
C GLY A 112 -2.78 -8.27 0.08
N GLU A 113 -2.93 -7.82 1.32
CA GLU A 113 -4.19 -7.82 2.05
C GLU A 113 -5.24 -6.92 1.37
N LEU A 114 -4.84 -5.71 0.97
CA LEU A 114 -5.73 -4.77 0.27
C LEU A 114 -6.14 -5.28 -1.12
N LEU A 115 -5.26 -5.95 -1.86
CA LEU A 115 -5.62 -6.55 -3.16
C LEU A 115 -6.62 -7.71 -3.03
N LEU A 116 -6.62 -8.41 -1.90
CA LEU A 116 -7.52 -9.54 -1.62
C LEU A 116 -8.89 -9.11 -1.10
N ARG A 117 -8.96 -8.03 -0.31
CA ARG A 117 -10.19 -7.61 0.37
C ARG A 117 -10.66 -6.21 0.01
N GLY A 118 -9.79 -5.34 -0.51
CA GLY A 118 -10.12 -3.95 -0.80
C GLY A 118 -10.20 -3.10 0.46
N ARG A 119 -11.08 -2.10 0.41
CA ARG A 119 -11.31 -1.10 1.45
C ARG A 119 -11.64 -1.70 2.81
N GLN A 120 -10.94 -1.24 3.86
CA GLN A 120 -11.14 -1.70 5.22
C GLN A 120 -10.61 -0.68 6.25
N PRO A 121 -11.14 -0.70 7.51
CA PRO A 121 -10.63 0.13 8.59
C PRO A 121 -9.15 -0.16 8.88
N ILE A 122 -8.40 0.88 9.26
CA ILE A 122 -6.95 0.76 9.53
C ILE A 122 -6.62 -0.29 10.60
N GLY A 123 -7.45 -0.43 11.63
CA GLY A 123 -7.29 -1.45 12.68
C GLY A 123 -7.44 -2.88 12.16
N ASP A 124 -8.43 -3.09 11.29
CA ASP A 124 -8.65 -4.37 10.62
C ASP A 124 -7.51 -4.71 9.66
N LEU A 125 -7.06 -3.71 8.89
CA LEU A 125 -5.92 -3.88 8.00
C LEU A 125 -4.67 -4.35 8.77
N ARG A 126 -4.38 -3.72 9.93
CA ARG A 126 -3.27 -4.13 10.78
C ARG A 126 -3.42 -5.58 11.25
N SER A 127 -4.57 -5.92 11.85
CA SER A 127 -4.80 -7.27 12.41
C SER A 127 -4.74 -8.38 11.37
N ARG A 128 -4.98 -8.06 10.11
CA ARG A 128 -4.93 -9.01 8.99
C ARG A 128 -3.56 -9.07 8.34
N ALA A 129 -2.93 -7.91 8.11
CA ALA A 129 -1.63 -7.83 7.44
C ALA A 129 -0.49 -8.38 8.32
N VAL A 130 -0.57 -8.25 9.65
CA VAL A 130 0.43 -8.77 10.58
C VAL A 130 0.72 -10.26 10.39
N ARG A 131 -0.26 -11.05 9.95
CA ARG A 131 -0.09 -12.50 9.69
C ARG A 131 0.76 -12.82 8.47
N MET A 132 0.98 -11.85 7.62
CA MET A 132 1.78 -11.94 6.40
C MET A 132 3.09 -11.17 6.51
N ALA A 133 3.21 -10.28 7.47
CA ALA A 133 4.39 -9.45 7.68
C ALA A 133 5.44 -10.18 8.53
N PRO A 134 6.71 -9.80 8.44
CA PRO A 134 7.74 -10.27 9.35
C PRO A 134 7.39 -9.95 10.81
N ASP A 135 7.78 -10.83 11.72
CA ASP A 135 7.52 -10.68 13.15
C ASP A 135 7.98 -9.28 13.65
N GLY A 136 7.13 -8.64 14.42
CA GLY A 136 7.40 -7.34 15.02
C GLY A 136 7.28 -6.14 14.07
N SER A 137 7.01 -6.33 12.79
CA SER A 137 7.03 -5.23 11.81
C SER A 137 5.69 -4.48 11.68
N LEU A 138 4.58 -5.06 12.08
CA LEU A 138 3.22 -4.48 12.05
C LEU A 138 2.46 -4.68 13.36
N ASP A 139 3.14 -4.80 14.48
CA ASP A 139 2.53 -5.06 15.79
C ASP A 139 1.74 -3.86 16.31
N THR A 140 2.14 -2.66 15.92
CA THR A 140 1.49 -1.42 16.34
C THR A 140 0.85 -0.67 15.16
N LEU A 141 -0.14 0.18 15.46
CA LEU A 141 -0.72 1.07 14.46
C LEU A 141 0.29 2.10 13.93
N GLU A 142 1.26 2.49 14.75
CA GLU A 142 2.30 3.44 14.34
C GLU A 142 3.22 2.84 13.28
N GLN A 143 3.62 1.58 13.44
CA GLN A 143 4.39 0.86 12.44
C GLN A 143 3.61 0.73 11.12
N LEU A 144 2.32 0.37 11.21
CA LEU A 144 1.46 0.32 10.01
C LEU A 144 1.37 1.68 9.33
N ARG A 145 1.18 2.78 10.09
CA ARG A 145 1.09 4.14 9.55
C ARG A 145 2.37 4.55 8.82
N ALA A 146 3.53 4.23 9.38
CA ALA A 146 4.81 4.51 8.75
C ALA A 146 4.94 3.83 7.38
N GLU A 147 4.52 2.57 7.26
CA GLU A 147 4.53 1.83 5.99
C GLU A 147 3.48 2.36 4.99
N LEU A 148 2.31 2.78 5.48
CA LEU A 148 1.26 3.39 4.65
C LEU A 148 1.70 4.72 4.03
N VAL A 149 2.47 5.53 4.74
CA VAL A 149 3.05 6.79 4.20
C VAL A 149 3.92 6.47 2.98
N GLY A 150 4.77 5.46 3.07
CA GLY A 150 5.58 5.01 1.94
C GLY A 150 4.75 4.53 0.75
N LEU A 151 3.72 3.72 1.01
CA LEU A 151 2.81 3.23 -0.03
C LEU A 151 1.98 4.34 -0.67
N ALA A 152 1.55 5.34 0.11
CA ALA A 152 0.82 6.50 -0.40
C ALA A 152 1.70 7.41 -1.27
N ALA A 153 2.95 7.62 -0.90
CA ALA A 153 3.92 8.35 -1.72
C ALA A 153 4.13 7.69 -3.10
N MET A 154 4.07 6.36 -3.15
CA MET A 154 4.10 5.57 -4.39
C MET A 154 2.74 5.48 -5.10
N LYS A 155 1.69 6.10 -4.56
CA LYS A 155 0.30 6.07 -5.07
C LYS A 155 -0.28 4.64 -5.15
N LEU A 156 0.16 3.74 -4.30
CA LEU A 156 -0.32 2.35 -4.24
C LEU A 156 -1.51 2.17 -3.31
N VAL A 157 -1.68 3.07 -2.34
CA VAL A 157 -2.82 3.10 -1.43
C VAL A 157 -3.50 4.46 -1.44
N GLN A 158 -4.75 4.46 -0.99
CA GLN A 158 -5.58 5.64 -0.77
C GLN A 158 -6.29 5.50 0.58
N SER A 159 -6.68 6.63 1.18
CA SER A 159 -7.42 6.70 2.43
C SER A 159 -8.51 7.76 2.37
N ASP A 160 -9.49 7.68 3.24
CA ASP A 160 -10.54 8.68 3.39
C ASP A 160 -10.19 9.78 4.40
N GLY A 161 -8.96 9.80 4.92
CA GLY A 161 -8.44 10.82 5.81
C GLY A 161 -6.95 10.66 6.11
N PRO A 162 -6.37 11.55 6.92
CA PRO A 162 -5.00 11.41 7.43
C PRO A 162 -4.84 10.10 8.20
N PHE A 163 -3.67 9.45 8.11
CA PHE A 163 -3.42 8.15 8.73
C PHE A 163 -3.48 8.18 10.27
N GLU A 164 -3.35 9.34 10.87
CA GLU A 164 -3.44 9.57 12.32
C GLU A 164 -4.88 9.60 12.83
N MET A 165 -5.86 9.88 11.95
CA MET A 165 -7.26 9.98 12.33
C MET A 165 -7.82 8.61 12.72
N ARG A 166 -8.68 8.58 13.74
CA ARG A 166 -9.36 7.34 14.18
C ARG A 166 -10.38 6.87 13.15
N GLY A 167 -10.50 5.56 13.01
CA GLY A 167 -11.55 4.95 12.18
C GLY A 167 -11.43 5.21 10.69
N ILE A 168 -10.28 5.67 10.19
CA ILE A 168 -10.05 5.83 8.76
C ILE A 168 -10.10 4.49 8.06
N GLU A 169 -10.51 4.53 6.82
CA GLU A 169 -10.49 3.39 5.92
C GLU A 169 -9.36 3.54 4.91
N ILE A 170 -8.73 2.43 4.64
CA ILE A 170 -7.61 2.31 3.70
C ILE A 170 -8.01 1.38 2.56
N ASP A 171 -7.59 1.71 1.36
CA ASP A 171 -7.77 0.87 0.18
C ASP A 171 -6.54 0.94 -0.73
N HIS A 172 -6.38 -0.03 -1.63
CA HIS A 172 -5.39 0.09 -2.69
C HIS A 172 -5.85 1.12 -3.74
N ASN A 173 -4.90 1.75 -4.42
CA ASN A 173 -5.17 2.74 -5.46
C ASN A 173 -4.95 2.17 -6.89
N LEU A 174 -5.14 0.87 -7.07
CA LEU A 174 -4.89 0.16 -8.33
C LEU A 174 -6.21 -0.25 -9.04
N TYR A 175 -7.28 0.49 -8.84
CA TYR A 175 -8.54 0.28 -9.54
C TYR A 175 -8.46 0.77 -10.99
N GLN A 176 -9.16 0.10 -11.89
CA GLN A 176 -9.33 0.62 -13.24
C GLN A 176 -10.21 1.87 -13.21
N PRO A 177 -9.98 2.86 -14.10
CA PRO A 177 -10.78 4.09 -14.12
C PRO A 177 -12.28 3.86 -14.19
N LYS A 178 -12.72 2.81 -14.89
CA LYS A 178 -14.15 2.43 -15.03
C LYS A 178 -14.80 1.96 -13.71
N GLU A 179 -14.00 1.59 -12.70
CA GLU A 179 -14.54 1.11 -11.41
C GLU A 179 -14.94 2.26 -10.49
N ALA A 180 -14.50 3.51 -10.79
CA ALA A 180 -14.81 4.74 -10.06
C ALA A 180 -14.63 4.65 -8.52
N LYS A 181 -13.70 3.79 -8.05
CA LYS A 181 -13.47 3.52 -6.61
C LYS A 181 -12.38 4.44 -6.02
N ARG A 182 -12.50 5.74 -6.27
CA ARG A 182 -11.67 6.72 -5.55
C ARG A 182 -12.30 7.03 -4.21
N MET A 183 -11.47 7.07 -3.17
CA MET A 183 -11.91 7.48 -1.84
C MET A 183 -12.03 9.00 -1.78
N THR A 184 -13.13 9.47 -1.19
CA THR A 184 -13.31 10.89 -0.88
C THR A 184 -12.84 11.13 0.53
N LEU A 185 -12.07 12.19 0.75
CA LEU A 185 -11.63 12.58 2.09
C LEU A 185 -12.85 12.91 2.95
N ARG A 186 -12.89 12.39 4.16
CA ARG A 186 -13.87 12.81 5.17
C ARG A 186 -13.59 14.24 5.58
N PRO A 187 -14.63 15.08 5.80
CA PRO A 187 -14.46 16.36 6.48
C PRO A 187 -13.77 16.09 7.84
N ILE A 188 -12.80 16.90 8.18
CA ILE A 188 -12.20 16.87 9.52
C ILE A 188 -13.18 17.64 10.41
N ASP A 189 -14.14 16.93 10.99
CA ASP A 189 -14.95 17.49 12.05
C ASP A 189 -14.02 17.72 13.26
N SER A 190 -13.90 18.97 13.66
CA SER A 190 -13.00 19.43 14.73
C SER A 190 -13.45 19.03 16.14
N ASP A 191 -14.27 17.99 16.28
CA ASP A 191 -14.91 17.63 17.55
C ASP A 191 -14.76 16.13 17.88
N GLU A 192 -13.53 15.61 17.95
CA GLU A 192 -13.25 14.35 18.64
C GLU A 192 -11.91 14.42 19.39
N SER A 193 -11.90 15.20 20.47
CA SER A 193 -10.87 15.07 21.49
C SER A 193 -11.43 14.26 22.68
N ALA A 194 -10.76 13.13 22.92
CA ALA A 194 -10.68 12.40 24.18
C ALA A 194 -11.95 11.75 24.76
N GLY A 195 -11.92 10.44 24.80
CA GLY A 195 -12.78 9.61 25.62
C GLY A 195 -12.49 8.14 25.38
N ASP A 196 -11.61 7.53 26.18
CA ASP A 196 -11.59 6.08 26.33
C ASP A 196 -12.90 5.65 27.01
N PRO A 197 -13.59 4.64 26.47
CA PRO A 197 -14.54 3.90 27.26
C PRO A 197 -14.01 2.52 27.58
N GLU A 198 -13.54 2.36 28.79
CA GLU A 198 -13.54 1.06 29.43
C GLU A 198 -14.93 0.78 29.99
N SER A 199 -15.45 -0.39 29.61
CA SER A 199 -16.45 -1.26 30.28
C SER A 199 -17.83 -0.73 30.72
N ASP A 200 -18.75 -1.58 30.31
CA ASP A 200 -19.89 -2.16 31.03
C ASP A 200 -21.30 -1.56 30.95
N LEU A 201 -22.09 -2.45 30.66
CA LEU A 201 -23.50 -2.77 30.38
C LEU A 201 -24.61 -2.00 31.17
N PRO A 202 -25.88 -2.23 30.80
CA PRO A 202 -26.89 -1.19 30.72
C PRO A 202 -27.86 -1.21 31.92
N VAL A 203 -28.56 -0.10 32.17
CA VAL A 203 -29.98 -0.09 32.65
C VAL A 203 -30.57 1.34 32.67
N GLY A 204 -31.72 1.53 31.99
CA GLY A 204 -32.84 2.34 32.49
C GLY A 204 -32.93 3.79 32.04
N ALA A 205 -33.89 4.08 31.16
CA ALA A 205 -34.52 5.39 30.97
C ALA A 205 -35.52 5.65 32.15
N PRO A 206 -36.20 6.81 32.25
CA PRO A 206 -36.25 8.04 31.45
C PRO A 206 -36.35 9.36 32.25
N ALA A 207 -36.47 10.46 31.50
CA ALA A 207 -37.27 11.64 31.76
C ALA A 207 -36.61 13.01 32.06
N ALA A 208 -36.82 13.87 31.10
CA ALA A 208 -37.34 15.25 31.17
C ALA A 208 -36.53 16.36 31.85
N GLY A 209 -36.31 17.40 31.05
CA GLY A 209 -36.56 18.75 31.55
C GLY A 209 -35.43 19.78 31.44
N ALA A 210 -35.56 20.61 30.44
CA ALA A 210 -35.45 22.10 30.48
C ALA A 210 -34.11 22.82 30.72
N ALA A 211 -33.96 23.76 29.86
CA ALA A 211 -33.47 25.14 30.04
C ALA A 211 -32.12 25.50 29.44
N ALA A 212 -32.22 26.32 28.41
CA ALA A 212 -31.16 27.07 27.78
C ALA A 212 -30.54 28.10 28.73
N ALA A 213 -29.21 28.28 28.62
CA ALA A 213 -28.54 29.48 29.08
C ALA A 213 -27.34 29.77 28.16
N PRO A 214 -26.87 31.02 28.02
CA PRO A 214 -26.29 31.56 26.83
C PRO A 214 -24.80 31.29 26.66
N ALA A 215 -24.41 31.29 25.37
CA ALA A 215 -23.03 31.14 24.91
C ALA A 215 -22.12 32.25 25.48
N THR A 216 -21.14 31.83 26.26
CA THR A 216 -19.94 32.63 26.56
C THR A 216 -18.85 32.23 25.56
N ALA A 217 -18.40 33.22 24.78
CA ALA A 217 -17.27 33.09 23.88
C ALA A 217 -16.01 32.61 24.64
N GLN A 218 -15.49 31.48 24.30
CA GLN A 218 -14.18 31.02 24.77
C GLN A 218 -13.07 31.72 23.99
N PRO A 219 -11.99 32.19 24.65
CA PRO A 219 -10.84 32.74 23.97
C PRO A 219 -10.12 31.69 23.14
N ALA A 220 -9.68 32.05 21.96
CA ALA A 220 -8.86 31.20 21.10
C ALA A 220 -7.66 30.64 21.90
N MET A 221 -7.60 29.33 22.04
CA MET A 221 -6.46 28.64 22.65
C MET A 221 -5.23 28.87 21.78
N ALA A 222 -4.26 29.62 22.29
CA ALA A 222 -2.94 29.75 21.69
C ALA A 222 -2.30 28.36 21.62
N LEU A 223 -1.79 27.98 20.44
CA LEU A 223 -1.02 26.74 20.26
C LEU A 223 0.13 26.70 21.28
N PRO A 224 0.42 25.53 21.89
CA PRO A 224 1.56 25.37 22.79
C PRO A 224 2.85 25.84 22.10
N ALA A 225 3.66 26.64 22.79
CA ALA A 225 4.90 27.22 22.23
C ALA A 225 5.85 26.15 21.68
N ASP A 226 5.85 24.96 22.28
CA ASP A 226 6.60 23.79 21.80
C ASP A 226 6.15 23.32 20.40
N LEU A 227 4.84 23.32 20.11
CA LEU A 227 4.32 22.97 18.79
C LEU A 227 4.74 23.97 17.73
N VAL A 228 4.69 25.27 18.05
CA VAL A 228 5.13 26.34 17.15
C VAL A 228 6.63 26.21 16.85
N ALA A 229 7.45 25.93 17.86
CA ALA A 229 8.89 25.72 17.68
C ALA A 229 9.19 24.47 16.84
N ARG A 230 8.43 23.39 17.03
CA ARG A 230 8.58 22.16 16.22
C ARG A 230 8.15 22.35 14.77
N VAL A 231 7.09 23.09 14.52
CA VAL A 231 6.66 23.43 13.15
C VAL A 231 7.74 24.25 12.45
N ALA A 232 8.27 25.30 13.08
CA ALA A 232 9.35 26.12 12.52
C ALA A 232 10.63 25.29 12.24
N ALA A 233 10.98 24.37 13.12
CA ALA A 233 12.12 23.47 12.92
C ALA A 233 11.88 22.52 11.73
N LEU A 234 10.68 21.98 11.57
CA LEU A 234 10.29 21.12 10.44
C LEU A 234 10.27 21.89 9.11
N GLU A 235 9.77 23.11 9.11
CA GLU A 235 9.81 23.98 7.93
C GLU A 235 11.25 24.26 7.49
N THR A 236 12.14 24.57 8.44
CA THR A 236 13.56 24.78 8.18
C THR A 236 14.22 23.54 7.61
N ALA A 237 13.94 22.35 8.18
CA ALA A 237 14.47 21.08 7.70
C ALA A 237 13.94 20.74 6.30
N CYS A 238 12.66 21.05 6.03
CA CYS A 238 12.04 20.85 4.73
C CYS A 238 12.68 21.70 3.63
N VAL A 239 12.98 22.98 3.93
CA VAL A 239 13.71 23.87 3.01
C VAL A 239 15.13 23.38 2.74
N ALA A 240 15.83 22.92 3.78
CA ALA A 240 17.18 22.36 3.62
C ALA A 240 17.19 21.10 2.75
N LEU A 241 16.27 20.17 2.98
CA LEU A 241 16.13 18.96 2.18
C LEU A 241 15.72 19.26 0.72
N GLN A 242 14.92 20.28 0.49
CA GLN A 242 14.59 20.71 -0.87
C GLN A 242 15.79 21.32 -1.61
N ALA A 243 16.68 22.01 -0.90
CA ALA A 243 17.92 22.54 -1.47
C ALA A 243 18.87 21.40 -1.85
N GLU A 244 19.08 20.44 -0.94
CA GLU A 244 19.92 19.25 -1.17
C GLU A 244 19.39 18.40 -2.35
N ASN A 245 18.08 18.23 -2.43
CA ASN A 245 17.45 17.53 -3.55
C ASN A 245 17.71 18.24 -4.90
N ARG A 246 17.72 19.57 -4.92
CA ARG A 246 18.04 20.34 -6.11
C ARG A 246 19.49 20.13 -6.53
N GLU A 247 20.43 20.20 -5.59
CA GLU A 247 21.85 19.95 -5.84
C GLU A 247 22.12 18.54 -6.37
N LEU A 248 21.45 17.53 -5.80
CA LEU A 248 21.53 16.15 -6.28
C LEU A 248 20.99 15.99 -7.70
N HIS A 249 19.90 16.66 -8.04
CA HIS A 249 19.35 16.64 -9.39
C HIS A 249 20.29 17.29 -10.41
N GLU A 250 20.93 18.40 -10.04
CA GLU A 250 21.93 19.05 -10.89
C GLU A 250 23.20 18.18 -11.07
N ALA A 251 23.64 17.52 -10.00
CA ALA A 251 24.77 16.58 -10.08
C ALA A 251 24.45 15.38 -10.98
N VAL A 252 23.25 14.82 -10.88
CA VAL A 252 22.77 13.73 -11.75
C VAL A 252 22.67 14.19 -13.21
N ALA A 253 22.22 15.42 -13.47
CA ALA A 253 22.19 15.97 -14.83
C ALA A 253 23.59 16.09 -15.43
N LYS A 254 24.55 16.64 -14.68
CA LYS A 254 25.97 16.74 -15.10
C LYS A 254 26.59 15.36 -15.37
N LEU A 255 26.31 14.38 -14.51
CA LEU A 255 26.79 13.01 -14.72
C LEU A 255 26.18 12.37 -15.98
N ARG A 256 24.91 12.62 -16.28
CA ARG A 256 24.27 12.15 -17.52
C ARG A 256 24.93 12.76 -18.76
N GLU A 257 25.18 14.07 -18.75
CA GLU A 257 25.88 14.75 -19.85
C GLU A 257 27.29 14.20 -20.05
N ALA A 258 28.03 13.97 -18.96
CA ALA A 258 29.37 13.38 -19.02
C ALA A 258 29.33 11.95 -19.59
N VAL A 259 28.36 11.15 -19.19
CA VAL A 259 28.17 9.79 -19.74
C VAL A 259 27.80 9.82 -21.22
N GLU A 260 26.97 10.75 -21.67
CA GLU A 260 26.64 10.91 -23.08
C GLU A 260 27.86 11.38 -23.91
N TYR A 261 28.63 12.29 -23.34
CA TYR A 261 29.89 12.74 -23.97
C TYR A 261 30.89 11.59 -24.14
N LEU A 262 31.08 10.80 -23.09
CA LEU A 262 31.95 9.61 -23.16
C LEU A 262 31.41 8.55 -24.13
N ARG A 263 30.11 8.37 -24.22
CA ARG A 263 29.48 7.51 -25.24
C ARG A 263 29.79 7.97 -26.67
N LYS A 264 29.71 9.27 -26.91
CA LYS A 264 30.05 9.83 -28.23
C LYS A 264 31.52 9.63 -28.62
N ILE A 265 32.43 9.66 -27.65
CA ILE A 265 33.86 9.47 -27.91
C ILE A 265 34.23 7.99 -28.08
N LEU A 266 33.57 7.09 -27.31
CA LEU A 266 33.95 5.67 -27.26
C LEU A 266 33.07 4.76 -28.13
N GLY A 267 31.99 5.26 -28.69
CA GLY A 267 30.95 4.44 -29.31
C GLY A 267 30.45 4.97 -30.65
N GLY A 268 31.27 5.71 -31.39
CA GLY A 268 31.01 5.96 -32.79
C GLY A 268 31.20 4.71 -33.61
#